data_76f1a5696ff107953b2ea9708d52e4f4
#
_entry.id   76f1a5696ff107953b2ea9708d52e4f4
#
_cell.length_a   1.000
_cell.length_b   1.000
_cell.length_c   1.000
_cell.angle_alpha   90.00
_cell.angle_beta   90.00
_cell.angle_gamma   90.00
#
_symmetry.space_group_name_H-M   'P 1'
#
loop_
_entity.id
_entity.type
_entity.pdbx_description
1 polymer ?
#
loop_
_entity_poly.entity_id
_entity_poly.type
_entity_poly.pdbx_seq_one_letter_code
_entity_poly.pdbx_strand_id
1 'polypeptide(L)'
;FGFFAPQGLRPQPMPIDVKVVLIGDSLIYQLLAMYDEDFWEIFRVKADFDWQVDRTKENMIGYAAFIAGCCEECQVRHFDPTGVARVIDYASRAVSDQEKLSSRFAQIKELVEESEYWAAQENVQYVASMHVDKAVEERLFRHNLPDERLKEMITRGFIMIDVDGEMAGQVNGLSVYSLGDITFGKPSRITCKTFLGRGGVINIERESQLSGKIHDKGVLILSGYMGWKYAQDYPLSLSASLCFEQSYEGVEGDSASSTELYALLSSLSEVPIEQGIAVTGSVNQKGEIQPIGGVNQKIEGFFQVCKAKGLTGTQGVMIPQRNLKNLMLRQEVVDAVKEGKFHIYSVSTIDEGIEILTGVPAGERGEDGTFPEDTIDYKVDRKLREMANKLKRYYAPEGEDEGEKKKKSSS
;
A
#
# COMPACT_ATOMS: atom_id res chain seq x y z
N PHE A 1 37.24 -27.46 -22.10
CA PHE A 1 37.60 -26.87 -23.40
C PHE A 1 38.28 -25.54 -23.15
N GLY A 2 39.66 -25.56 -23.13
CA GLY A 2 40.44 -24.33 -22.99
C GLY A 2 40.36 -23.51 -24.27
N PHE A 3 39.82 -22.31 -24.16
CA PHE A 3 39.95 -21.30 -25.20
C PHE A 3 41.42 -20.81 -25.19
N PHE A 4 42.21 -21.27 -26.15
CA PHE A 4 43.45 -20.61 -26.48
C PHE A 4 43.08 -19.25 -27.14
N ALA A 5 43.08 -18.18 -26.37
CA ALA A 5 43.09 -16.86 -26.96
C ALA A 5 44.43 -16.69 -27.70
N PRO A 6 44.46 -16.34 -29.01
CA PRO A 6 45.68 -16.07 -29.67
C PRO A 6 46.39 -14.92 -28.93
N GLN A 7 47.65 -15.11 -28.56
CA GLN A 7 48.50 -14.02 -28.05
C GLN A 7 48.72 -13.03 -29.20
N GLY A 8 47.77 -12.10 -29.36
CA GLY A 8 47.93 -10.96 -30.23
C GLY A 8 49.08 -10.10 -29.74
N LEU A 9 49.83 -9.54 -30.66
CA LEU A 9 50.86 -8.52 -30.38
C LEU A 9 50.22 -7.43 -29.50
N ARG A 10 50.66 -7.31 -28.26
CA ARG A 10 50.24 -6.21 -27.39
C ARG A 10 50.99 -4.96 -27.83
N PRO A 11 50.28 -3.92 -28.25
CA PRO A 11 50.95 -2.63 -28.55
C PRO A 11 51.65 -2.11 -27.29
N GLN A 12 52.72 -1.40 -27.48
CA GLN A 12 53.45 -0.77 -26.38
C GLN A 12 52.53 0.22 -25.66
N PRO A 13 52.41 0.18 -24.33
CA PRO A 13 51.56 1.13 -23.59
C PRO A 13 52.02 2.58 -23.89
N MET A 14 51.07 3.42 -24.25
CA MET A 14 51.28 4.85 -24.35
C MET A 14 50.80 5.53 -23.06
N PRO A 15 51.61 6.39 -22.45
CA PRO A 15 51.13 7.17 -21.32
C PRO A 15 50.04 8.14 -21.78
N ILE A 16 48.91 8.11 -21.07
CA ILE A 16 47.77 8.99 -21.28
C ILE A 16 47.49 9.79 -19.99
N ASP A 17 47.16 11.07 -20.14
CA ASP A 17 46.67 11.91 -19.03
C ASP A 17 45.19 12.20 -19.25
N VAL A 18 44.34 11.35 -18.66
CA VAL A 18 42.88 11.43 -18.80
C VAL A 18 42.23 11.31 -17.43
N LYS A 19 41.07 11.94 -17.29
CA LYS A 19 40.14 11.70 -16.15
C LYS A 19 39.06 10.75 -16.61
N VAL A 20 38.82 9.72 -15.82
CA VAL A 20 37.75 8.74 -16.07
C VAL A 20 36.60 8.99 -15.10
N VAL A 21 35.38 9.15 -15.62
CA VAL A 21 34.15 9.27 -14.84
C VAL A 21 33.26 8.11 -15.20
N LEU A 22 32.87 7.31 -14.20
CA LEU A 22 31.88 6.27 -14.35
C LEU A 22 30.51 6.82 -13.91
N ILE A 23 29.49 6.60 -14.73
CA ILE A 23 28.10 6.93 -14.45
C ILE A 23 27.33 5.63 -14.43
N GLY A 24 26.58 5.39 -13.36
CA GLY A 24 25.81 4.17 -13.18
C GLY A 24 24.87 4.27 -11.98
N ASP A 25 24.10 3.22 -11.74
CA ASP A 25 23.22 3.15 -10.58
C ASP A 25 23.96 2.74 -9.29
N SER A 26 23.33 2.99 -8.16
CA SER A 26 23.90 2.73 -6.84
C SER A 26 24.16 1.24 -6.57
N LEU A 27 23.37 0.32 -7.18
CA LEU A 27 23.58 -1.12 -7.00
C LEU A 27 24.86 -1.57 -7.70
N ILE A 28 25.06 -1.14 -8.96
CA ILE A 28 26.30 -1.46 -9.71
C ILE A 28 27.52 -0.87 -8.99
N TYR A 29 27.40 0.36 -8.47
CA TYR A 29 28.48 0.93 -7.66
C TYR A 29 28.81 0.05 -6.43
N GLN A 30 27.80 -0.40 -5.69
CA GLN A 30 28.01 -1.26 -4.52
C GLN A 30 28.63 -2.61 -4.90
N LEU A 31 28.21 -3.21 -6.00
CA LEU A 31 28.80 -4.46 -6.49
C LEU A 31 30.27 -4.28 -6.89
N LEU A 32 30.61 -3.23 -7.61
CA LEU A 32 32.00 -2.91 -7.95
C LEU A 32 32.83 -2.65 -6.68
N ALA A 33 32.32 -1.83 -5.77
CA ALA A 33 33.01 -1.51 -4.52
C ALA A 33 33.24 -2.74 -3.61
N MET A 34 32.40 -3.78 -3.73
CA MET A 34 32.45 -5.00 -2.90
C MET A 34 33.30 -6.11 -3.53
N TYR A 35 33.25 -6.24 -4.85
CA TYR A 35 33.81 -7.41 -5.55
C TYR A 35 35.03 -7.10 -6.44
N ASP A 36 35.30 -5.83 -6.75
CA ASP A 36 36.46 -5.42 -7.53
C ASP A 36 37.52 -4.82 -6.60
N GLU A 37 38.62 -5.54 -6.39
CA GLU A 37 39.69 -5.15 -5.48
C GLU A 37 40.37 -3.85 -5.89
N ASP A 38 40.47 -3.58 -7.21
CA ASP A 38 41.15 -2.42 -7.78
C ASP A 38 40.22 -1.19 -7.85
N PHE A 39 38.92 -1.35 -7.62
CA PHE A 39 37.94 -0.29 -7.79
C PHE A 39 38.28 0.96 -6.97
N TRP A 40 38.61 0.79 -5.70
CA TRP A 40 38.96 1.89 -4.79
C TRP A 40 40.29 2.54 -5.07
N GLU A 41 41.22 1.85 -5.74
CA GLU A 41 42.49 2.41 -6.14
C GLU A 41 42.34 3.35 -7.34
N ILE A 42 41.41 3.02 -8.25
CA ILE A 42 41.15 3.75 -9.50
C ILE A 42 40.13 4.88 -9.27
N PHE A 43 38.98 4.57 -8.60
CA PHE A 43 37.87 5.49 -8.42
C PHE A 43 37.75 5.94 -6.95
N ARG A 44 38.51 6.98 -6.60
CA ARG A 44 38.60 7.46 -5.21
C ARG A 44 37.54 8.49 -4.83
N VAL A 45 36.82 9.05 -5.79
CA VAL A 45 35.82 10.10 -5.58
C VAL A 45 34.48 9.56 -6.02
N LYS A 46 33.52 9.55 -5.09
CA LYS A 46 32.11 9.24 -5.34
C LYS A 46 31.28 10.52 -5.31
N ALA A 47 30.38 10.68 -6.24
CA ALA A 47 29.35 11.71 -6.24
C ALA A 47 27.98 11.04 -6.32
N ASP A 48 27.20 11.12 -5.25
CA ASP A 48 25.84 10.59 -5.21
C ASP A 48 24.86 11.62 -5.79
N PHE A 49 23.97 11.15 -6.66
CA PHE A 49 22.85 11.92 -7.18
C PHE A 49 21.55 11.30 -6.65
N ASP A 50 20.70 12.13 -6.03
CA ASP A 50 19.38 11.70 -5.63
C ASP A 50 18.45 11.64 -6.85
N TRP A 51 17.47 10.74 -6.81
CA TRP A 51 16.43 10.58 -7.82
C TRP A 51 15.28 11.56 -7.66
N GLN A 52 15.34 12.42 -6.63
CA GLN A 52 14.35 13.45 -6.33
C GLN A 52 15.01 14.73 -5.80
N VAL A 53 14.32 15.85 -5.96
CA VAL A 53 14.69 17.16 -5.41
C VAL A 53 13.47 17.79 -4.72
N ASP A 54 13.71 18.77 -3.84
CA ASP A 54 12.61 19.48 -3.15
C ASP A 54 11.75 20.28 -4.14
N ARG A 55 10.44 20.29 -3.98
CA ARG A 55 9.49 21.10 -4.76
C ARG A 55 9.49 22.54 -4.30
N THR A 56 10.63 23.21 -4.41
CA THR A 56 10.79 24.64 -4.12
C THR A 56 10.45 25.48 -5.34
N LYS A 57 10.18 26.77 -5.11
CA LYS A 57 9.95 27.72 -6.22
C LYS A 57 11.13 27.76 -7.19
N GLU A 58 12.36 27.69 -6.68
CA GLU A 58 13.58 27.68 -7.47
C GLU A 58 13.66 26.45 -8.36
N ASN A 59 13.43 25.26 -7.81
CA ASN A 59 13.44 24.01 -8.56
C ASN A 59 12.28 23.93 -9.58
N MET A 60 11.10 24.48 -9.27
CA MET A 60 10.02 24.60 -10.25
C MET A 60 10.37 25.53 -11.42
N ILE A 61 11.08 26.64 -11.16
CA ILE A 61 11.60 27.51 -12.23
C ILE A 61 12.66 26.76 -13.05
N GLY A 62 13.55 26.01 -12.41
CA GLY A 62 14.51 25.13 -13.08
C GLY A 62 13.84 24.10 -13.98
N TYR A 63 12.73 23.51 -13.52
CA TYR A 63 11.91 22.60 -14.33
C TYR A 63 11.30 23.29 -15.56
N ALA A 64 10.77 24.50 -15.41
CA ALA A 64 10.24 25.27 -16.54
C ALA A 64 11.33 25.59 -17.56
N ALA A 65 12.53 25.96 -17.10
CA ALA A 65 13.70 26.19 -17.98
C ALA A 65 14.14 24.89 -18.67
N PHE A 66 14.13 23.75 -17.97
CA PHE A 66 14.43 22.44 -18.55
C PHE A 66 13.41 22.07 -19.65
N ILE A 67 12.11 22.24 -19.41
CA ILE A 67 11.05 21.99 -20.41
C ILE A 67 11.27 22.88 -21.64
N ALA A 68 11.56 24.16 -21.46
CA ALA A 68 11.84 25.07 -22.56
C ALA A 68 13.09 24.62 -23.37
N GLY A 69 14.16 24.22 -22.68
CA GLY A 69 15.37 23.67 -23.33
C GLY A 69 15.09 22.39 -24.12
N CYS A 70 14.25 21.49 -23.60
CA CYS A 70 13.81 20.31 -24.35
C CYS A 70 13.03 20.69 -25.61
N CYS A 71 12.16 21.69 -25.55
CA CYS A 71 11.39 22.15 -26.71
C CYS A 71 12.34 22.71 -27.79
N GLU A 72 13.35 23.47 -27.41
CA GLU A 72 14.36 24.01 -28.34
C GLU A 72 15.22 22.89 -28.94
N GLU A 73 15.75 21.97 -28.12
CA GLU A 73 16.58 20.85 -28.57
C GLU A 73 15.83 19.93 -29.55
N CYS A 74 14.59 19.59 -29.24
CA CYS A 74 13.75 18.69 -30.05
C CYS A 74 13.02 19.43 -31.18
N GLN A 75 13.12 20.76 -31.26
CA GLN A 75 12.38 21.61 -32.22
C GLN A 75 10.88 21.40 -32.22
N VAL A 76 10.32 21.34 -31.02
CA VAL A 76 8.89 21.14 -30.77
C VAL A 76 8.23 22.40 -30.20
N ARG A 77 6.88 22.40 -30.09
CA ARG A 77 6.11 23.52 -29.55
C ARG A 77 6.45 23.78 -28.09
N HIS A 78 6.48 25.03 -27.70
CA HIS A 78 6.60 25.40 -26.28
C HIS A 78 5.30 25.12 -25.51
N PHE A 79 5.43 24.96 -24.21
CA PHE A 79 4.35 24.75 -23.28
C PHE A 79 3.79 26.08 -22.78
N ASP A 80 2.49 26.18 -22.63
CA ASP A 80 1.88 27.25 -21.86
C ASP A 80 2.03 27.02 -20.34
N PRO A 81 1.69 28.01 -19.50
CA PRO A 81 1.84 27.87 -18.03
C PRO A 81 1.07 26.64 -17.46
N THR A 82 -0.06 26.26 -18.05
CA THR A 82 -0.88 25.11 -17.59
C THR A 82 -0.17 23.79 -17.91
N GLY A 83 0.42 23.68 -19.09
CA GLY A 83 1.21 22.52 -19.51
C GLY A 83 2.46 22.34 -18.66
N VAL A 84 3.21 23.44 -18.41
CA VAL A 84 4.38 23.40 -17.52
C VAL A 84 3.99 22.95 -16.11
N ALA A 85 2.92 23.53 -15.54
CA ALA A 85 2.43 23.14 -14.21
C ALA A 85 2.06 21.65 -14.17
N ARG A 86 1.45 21.13 -15.22
CA ARG A 86 1.04 19.73 -15.29
C ARG A 86 2.23 18.76 -15.38
N VAL A 87 3.29 19.12 -16.11
CA VAL A 87 4.54 18.35 -16.13
C VAL A 87 5.21 18.34 -14.76
N ILE A 88 5.21 19.48 -14.04
CA ILE A 88 5.72 19.58 -12.66
C ILE A 88 4.90 18.67 -11.71
N ASP A 89 3.58 18.66 -11.83
CA ASP A 89 2.72 17.78 -11.03
C ASP A 89 2.99 16.29 -11.35
N TYR A 90 3.22 15.96 -12.62
CA TYR A 90 3.64 14.61 -13.00
C TYR A 90 4.98 14.23 -12.37
N ALA A 91 5.94 15.17 -12.29
CA ALA A 91 7.23 14.93 -11.64
C ALA A 91 7.09 14.63 -10.14
N SER A 92 6.16 15.30 -9.43
CA SER A 92 5.81 14.98 -8.04
C SER A 92 5.11 13.63 -7.92
N ARG A 93 4.19 13.33 -8.85
CA ARG A 93 3.52 12.03 -8.90
C ARG A 93 4.50 10.87 -9.13
N ALA A 94 5.51 11.06 -9.99
CA ALA A 94 6.54 10.05 -10.28
C ALA A 94 7.33 9.63 -9.04
N VAL A 95 7.46 10.52 -8.05
CA VAL A 95 8.10 10.25 -6.75
C VAL A 95 7.10 10.01 -5.62
N SER A 96 5.78 10.12 -5.90
CA SER A 96 4.69 9.95 -4.92
C SER A 96 4.86 10.84 -3.69
N ASP A 97 5.22 12.12 -3.89
CA ASP A 97 5.40 13.09 -2.82
C ASP A 97 5.06 14.51 -3.31
N GLN A 98 4.16 15.20 -2.59
CA GLN A 98 3.73 16.56 -2.92
C GLN A 98 4.83 17.61 -2.75
N GLU A 99 5.83 17.31 -1.92
CA GLU A 99 6.92 18.21 -1.56
C GLU A 99 8.22 17.95 -2.37
N LYS A 100 8.19 16.97 -3.28
CA LYS A 100 9.34 16.54 -4.08
C LYS A 100 9.05 16.55 -5.57
N LEU A 101 10.11 16.60 -6.38
CA LEU A 101 10.09 16.47 -7.84
C LEU A 101 11.08 15.37 -8.27
N SER A 102 10.77 14.63 -9.30
CA SER A 102 11.67 13.64 -9.88
C SER A 102 12.89 14.31 -10.50
N SER A 103 14.08 13.78 -10.29
CA SER A 103 15.30 14.19 -11.03
C SER A 103 15.61 13.27 -12.22
N ARG A 104 14.69 12.37 -12.58
CA ARG A 104 14.81 11.50 -13.76
C ARG A 104 14.41 12.26 -15.02
N PHE A 105 15.24 13.21 -15.42
CA PHE A 105 14.95 14.15 -16.51
C PHE A 105 14.71 13.48 -17.86
N ALA A 106 15.28 12.30 -18.13
CA ALA A 106 14.99 11.54 -19.35
C ALA A 106 13.48 11.20 -19.46
N GLN A 107 12.85 10.76 -18.38
CA GLN A 107 11.42 10.45 -18.36
C GLN A 107 10.54 11.70 -18.53
N ILE A 108 11.01 12.84 -18.02
CA ILE A 108 10.33 14.13 -18.20
C ILE A 108 10.45 14.60 -19.65
N LYS A 109 11.62 14.44 -20.29
CA LYS A 109 11.82 14.77 -21.70
C LYS A 109 10.91 13.93 -22.59
N GLU A 110 10.80 12.62 -22.36
CA GLU A 110 9.86 11.75 -23.07
C GLU A 110 8.41 12.24 -22.95
N LEU A 111 7.99 12.66 -21.73
CA LEU A 111 6.66 13.22 -21.53
C LEU A 111 6.45 14.52 -22.29
N VAL A 112 7.45 15.37 -22.35
CA VAL A 112 7.42 16.63 -23.15
C VAL A 112 7.20 16.31 -24.63
N GLU A 113 7.95 15.35 -25.19
CA GLU A 113 7.83 14.93 -26.58
C GLU A 113 6.45 14.28 -26.89
N GLU A 114 5.96 13.39 -26.00
CA GLU A 114 4.65 12.78 -26.17
C GLU A 114 3.50 13.81 -26.05
N SER A 115 3.63 14.79 -25.16
CA SER A 115 2.63 15.85 -24.99
C SER A 115 2.56 16.76 -26.21
N GLU A 116 3.71 17.04 -26.81
CA GLU A 116 3.77 17.81 -28.05
C GLU A 116 3.11 17.08 -29.21
N TYR A 117 3.30 15.77 -29.33
CA TYR A 117 2.62 14.97 -30.35
C TYR A 117 1.08 15.20 -30.34
N TRP A 118 0.46 15.22 -29.15
CA TRP A 118 -0.98 15.45 -29.03
C TRP A 118 -1.37 16.89 -29.38
N ALA A 119 -0.58 17.88 -28.98
CA ALA A 119 -0.79 19.27 -29.36
C ALA A 119 -0.64 19.47 -30.89
N ALA A 120 0.29 18.72 -31.51
CA ALA A 120 0.46 18.75 -32.97
C ALA A 120 -0.77 18.21 -33.72
N GLN A 121 -1.40 17.15 -33.22
CA GLN A 121 -2.63 16.59 -33.81
C GLN A 121 -3.78 17.62 -33.82
N GLU A 122 -3.87 18.46 -32.79
CA GLU A 122 -4.86 19.53 -32.67
C GLU A 122 -4.46 20.82 -33.39
N ASN A 123 -3.24 20.89 -33.94
CA ASN A 123 -2.67 22.04 -34.61
C ASN A 123 -2.72 23.34 -33.78
N VAL A 124 -2.52 23.25 -32.47
CA VAL A 124 -2.48 24.39 -31.55
C VAL A 124 -1.08 24.99 -31.47
N GLN A 125 -0.95 26.23 -30.99
CA GLN A 125 0.33 26.94 -30.91
C GLN A 125 1.20 26.48 -29.72
N TYR A 126 0.59 26.15 -28.59
CA TYR A 126 1.26 25.79 -27.34
C TYR A 126 0.71 24.48 -26.79
N VAL A 127 1.56 23.74 -26.05
CA VAL A 127 1.16 22.55 -25.34
C VAL A 127 0.53 22.96 -24.02
N ALA A 128 -0.75 22.64 -23.81
CA ALA A 128 -1.51 22.91 -22.58
C ALA A 128 -1.58 21.67 -21.68
N SER A 129 -2.11 21.80 -20.46
CA SER A 129 -2.29 20.72 -19.50
C SER A 129 -3.02 19.49 -20.07
N MET A 130 -4.06 19.71 -20.90
CA MET A 130 -4.84 18.64 -21.50
C MET A 130 -4.00 17.71 -22.41
N HIS A 131 -3.00 18.24 -23.09
CA HIS A 131 -2.11 17.43 -23.93
C HIS A 131 -1.15 16.59 -23.09
N VAL A 132 -0.69 17.13 -21.94
CA VAL A 132 0.10 16.38 -20.96
C VAL A 132 -0.74 15.25 -20.35
N ASP A 133 -1.99 15.54 -19.95
CA ASP A 133 -2.91 14.53 -19.45
C ASP A 133 -3.15 13.43 -20.48
N LYS A 134 -3.38 13.81 -21.75
CA LYS A 134 -3.57 12.87 -22.84
C LYS A 134 -2.34 11.99 -23.07
N ALA A 135 -1.15 12.55 -23.03
CA ALA A 135 0.10 11.78 -23.13
C ALA A 135 0.24 10.74 -22.01
N VAL A 136 -0.06 11.13 -20.76
CA VAL A 136 -0.05 10.23 -19.60
C VAL A 136 -1.10 9.13 -19.73
N GLU A 137 -2.33 9.47 -20.13
CA GLU A 137 -3.42 8.50 -20.33
C GLU A 137 -3.08 7.47 -21.41
N GLU A 138 -2.56 7.92 -22.54
CA GLU A 138 -2.19 7.02 -23.64
C GLU A 138 -0.98 6.16 -23.32
N ARG A 139 -0.01 6.68 -22.54
CA ARG A 139 1.09 5.88 -22.02
C ARG A 139 0.56 4.76 -21.12
N LEU A 140 -0.37 5.05 -20.22
CA LEU A 140 -1.03 4.04 -19.39
C LEU A 140 -1.83 3.04 -20.23
N PHE A 141 -2.62 3.52 -21.19
CA PHE A 141 -3.41 2.66 -22.06
C PHE A 141 -2.58 1.61 -22.81
N ARG A 142 -1.39 1.99 -23.26
CA ARG A 142 -0.47 1.05 -23.95
C ARG A 142 0.04 -0.09 -23.06
N HIS A 143 0.06 0.10 -21.74
CA HIS A 143 0.67 -0.85 -20.80
C HIS A 143 -0.32 -1.48 -19.81
N ASN A 144 -1.58 -1.00 -19.72
CA ASN A 144 -2.51 -1.36 -18.66
C ASN A 144 -3.31 -2.65 -18.87
N LEU A 145 -2.99 -3.47 -19.89
CA LEU A 145 -3.72 -4.71 -20.15
C LEU A 145 -3.86 -5.63 -18.92
N PRO A 146 -2.85 -5.83 -18.05
CA PRO A 146 -3.01 -6.63 -16.84
C PRO A 146 -4.03 -6.04 -15.86
N ASP A 147 -4.04 -4.71 -15.67
CA ASP A 147 -5.01 -4.00 -14.83
C ASP A 147 -6.45 -4.13 -15.40
N GLU A 148 -6.62 -3.94 -16.71
CA GLU A 148 -7.91 -4.11 -17.38
C GLU A 148 -8.45 -5.55 -17.25
N ARG A 149 -7.59 -6.56 -17.39
CA ARG A 149 -7.96 -7.97 -17.17
C ARG A 149 -8.39 -8.24 -15.74
N LEU A 150 -7.68 -7.69 -14.77
CA LEU A 150 -8.05 -7.80 -13.37
C LEU A 150 -9.44 -7.18 -13.11
N LYS A 151 -9.69 -5.97 -13.62
CA LYS A 151 -11.00 -5.30 -13.51
C LYS A 151 -12.11 -6.11 -14.17
N GLU A 152 -11.86 -6.68 -15.35
CA GLU A 152 -12.81 -7.57 -16.03
C GLU A 152 -13.14 -8.77 -15.14
N MET A 153 -12.15 -9.44 -14.55
CA MET A 153 -12.37 -10.58 -13.66
C MET A 153 -13.21 -10.20 -12.43
N ILE A 154 -12.98 -9.02 -11.86
CA ILE A 154 -13.75 -8.53 -10.70
C ILE A 154 -15.19 -8.19 -11.11
N THR A 155 -15.38 -7.46 -12.23
CA THR A 155 -16.72 -7.05 -12.67
C THR A 155 -17.59 -8.21 -13.13
N ARG A 156 -16.96 -9.26 -13.69
CA ARG A 156 -17.63 -10.51 -14.06
C ARG A 156 -17.85 -11.47 -12.89
N GLY A 157 -17.36 -11.13 -11.68
CA GLY A 157 -17.54 -11.94 -10.48
C GLY A 157 -16.60 -13.15 -10.36
N PHE A 158 -15.59 -13.27 -11.21
CA PHE A 158 -14.56 -14.32 -11.05
C PHE A 158 -13.67 -14.05 -9.83
N ILE A 159 -13.38 -12.78 -9.56
CA ILE A 159 -12.75 -12.34 -8.31
C ILE A 159 -13.82 -11.62 -7.49
N MET A 160 -14.05 -12.12 -6.28
CA MET A 160 -15.12 -11.66 -5.41
C MET A 160 -14.67 -10.45 -4.59
N ILE A 161 -15.02 -9.26 -5.04
CA ILE A 161 -14.83 -7.98 -4.32
C ILE A 161 -16.20 -7.33 -4.16
N ASP A 162 -16.64 -7.12 -2.94
CA ASP A 162 -17.85 -6.35 -2.65
C ASP A 162 -17.47 -4.88 -2.50
N VAL A 163 -18.25 -3.98 -3.06
CA VAL A 163 -18.03 -2.52 -3.01
C VAL A 163 -19.21 -1.77 -2.37
N ASP A 164 -20.11 -2.51 -1.77
CA ASP A 164 -21.29 -2.03 -1.03
C ASP A 164 -21.75 -3.09 -0.01
N GLY A 165 -22.69 -2.70 0.85
CA GLY A 165 -23.21 -3.54 1.92
C GLY A 165 -22.23 -3.72 3.09
N GLU A 166 -22.63 -4.55 4.05
CA GLU A 166 -21.92 -4.78 5.29
C GLU A 166 -21.66 -6.28 5.53
N MET A 167 -20.49 -6.63 6.09
CA MET A 167 -20.13 -8.00 6.38
C MET A 167 -19.24 -8.12 7.62
N ALA A 168 -19.59 -9.01 8.55
CA ALA A 168 -18.75 -9.28 9.71
C ALA A 168 -17.55 -10.19 9.37
N GLY A 169 -16.36 -9.77 9.82
CA GLY A 169 -15.12 -10.51 9.60
C GLY A 169 -14.64 -10.49 8.16
N GLN A 170 -14.98 -9.47 7.37
CA GLN A 170 -14.54 -9.28 5.99
C GLN A 170 -14.17 -7.82 5.74
N VAL A 171 -13.04 -7.57 5.07
CA VAL A 171 -12.54 -6.24 4.67
C VAL A 171 -11.89 -6.32 3.30
N ASN A 172 -11.99 -5.28 2.50
CA ASN A 172 -11.20 -5.14 1.28
C ASN A 172 -9.82 -4.57 1.61
N GLY A 173 -8.78 -5.36 1.46
CA GLY A 173 -7.38 -4.94 1.54
C GLY A 173 -6.85 -4.48 0.20
N LEU A 174 -5.78 -3.67 0.21
CA LEU A 174 -5.17 -3.12 -1.00
C LEU A 174 -3.71 -3.50 -1.12
N SER A 175 -3.34 -4.08 -2.24
CA SER A 175 -1.98 -4.40 -2.64
C SER A 175 -1.55 -3.61 -3.89
N VAL A 176 -0.25 -3.63 -4.18
CA VAL A 176 0.32 -3.04 -5.39
C VAL A 176 1.00 -4.14 -6.20
N TYR A 177 0.71 -4.17 -7.49
CA TYR A 177 1.36 -5.03 -8.45
C TYR A 177 2.25 -4.21 -9.36
N SER A 178 3.52 -4.64 -9.49
CA SER A 178 4.48 -4.03 -10.40
C SER A 178 4.91 -5.07 -11.45
N LEU A 179 4.62 -4.79 -12.70
CA LEU A 179 4.91 -5.64 -13.85
C LEU A 179 5.72 -4.82 -14.88
N GLY A 180 7.04 -4.82 -14.74
CA GLY A 180 7.91 -4.00 -15.60
C GLY A 180 7.67 -2.50 -15.37
N ASP A 181 7.12 -1.85 -16.37
CA ASP A 181 6.90 -0.40 -16.41
C ASP A 181 5.53 0.02 -15.83
N ILE A 182 4.62 -0.92 -15.56
CA ILE A 182 3.32 -0.61 -14.98
C ILE A 182 3.23 -1.00 -13.50
N THR A 183 2.63 -0.10 -12.73
CA THR A 183 2.29 -0.35 -11.33
C THR A 183 0.85 0.06 -11.08
N PHE A 184 0.03 -0.85 -10.56
CA PHE A 184 -1.39 -0.62 -10.29
C PHE A 184 -1.82 -1.23 -8.97
N GLY A 185 -2.93 -0.74 -8.43
CA GLY A 185 -3.51 -1.23 -7.18
C GLY A 185 -4.50 -2.36 -7.42
N LYS A 186 -4.46 -3.38 -6.57
CA LYS A 186 -5.38 -4.53 -6.59
C LYS A 186 -6.11 -4.63 -5.25
N PRO A 187 -7.45 -4.58 -5.22
CA PRO A 187 -8.20 -4.97 -4.04
C PRO A 187 -8.17 -6.49 -3.86
N SER A 188 -8.12 -6.92 -2.62
CA SER A 188 -8.23 -8.33 -2.22
C SER A 188 -9.19 -8.45 -1.05
N ARG A 189 -10.09 -9.43 -1.09
CA ARG A 189 -10.95 -9.74 0.03
C ARG A 189 -10.14 -10.42 1.12
N ILE A 190 -10.14 -9.84 2.32
CA ILE A 190 -9.52 -10.42 3.51
C ILE A 190 -10.64 -10.85 4.46
N THR A 191 -10.62 -12.11 4.89
CA THR A 191 -11.61 -12.65 5.81
C THR A 191 -10.95 -13.14 7.09
N CYS A 192 -11.71 -13.06 8.18
CA CYS A 192 -11.34 -13.63 9.45
C CYS A 192 -12.50 -14.49 10.00
N LYS A 193 -12.20 -15.71 10.43
CA LYS A 193 -13.12 -16.56 11.20
C LYS A 193 -12.54 -16.89 12.54
N THR A 194 -13.32 -16.67 13.59
CA THR A 194 -12.91 -16.89 14.97
C THR A 194 -13.68 -18.06 15.58
N PHE A 195 -12.99 -18.91 16.31
CA PHE A 195 -13.56 -20.09 16.97
C PHE A 195 -12.81 -20.42 18.26
N LEU A 196 -13.43 -21.26 19.08
CA LEU A 196 -12.83 -21.70 20.33
C LEU A 196 -11.57 -22.53 20.08
N GLY A 197 -10.45 -22.17 20.71
CA GLY A 197 -9.18 -22.86 20.53
C GLY A 197 -8.03 -22.22 21.29
N ARG A 198 -6.82 -22.73 21.06
CA ARG A 198 -5.57 -22.23 21.63
C ARG A 198 -4.52 -21.88 20.55
N GLY A 199 -4.95 -21.87 19.28
CA GLY A 199 -4.04 -21.66 18.15
C GLY A 199 -3.62 -20.19 17.97
N GLY A 200 -4.27 -19.25 18.65
CA GLY A 200 -4.03 -17.82 18.43
C GLY A 200 -4.46 -17.38 17.03
N VAL A 201 -3.74 -16.43 16.46
CA VAL A 201 -3.98 -15.98 15.08
C VAL A 201 -3.23 -16.88 14.10
N ILE A 202 -3.98 -17.54 13.25
CA ILE A 202 -3.50 -18.42 12.19
C ILE A 202 -3.66 -17.66 10.87
N ASN A 203 -2.56 -17.40 10.19
CA ASN A 203 -2.56 -16.82 8.86
C ASN A 203 -2.43 -17.95 7.83
N ILE A 204 -3.43 -18.08 6.95
CA ILE A 204 -3.49 -19.19 5.97
C ILE A 204 -2.34 -19.08 4.97
N GLU A 205 -1.98 -17.89 4.53
CA GLU A 205 -0.89 -17.66 3.60
C GLU A 205 0.44 -18.14 4.19
N ARG A 206 0.67 -17.89 5.49
CA ARG A 206 1.88 -18.37 6.17
C ARG A 206 1.91 -19.89 6.27
N GLU A 207 0.83 -20.51 6.70
CA GLU A 207 0.75 -21.97 6.85
C GLU A 207 0.86 -22.70 5.50
N SER A 208 0.40 -22.07 4.41
CA SER A 208 0.49 -22.59 3.04
C SER A 208 1.78 -22.17 2.30
N GLN A 209 2.72 -21.46 2.97
CA GLN A 209 3.96 -20.96 2.38
C GLN A 209 3.75 -19.96 1.22
N LEU A 210 2.65 -19.24 1.24
CA LEU A 210 2.31 -18.18 0.30
C LEU A 210 2.58 -16.78 0.88
N SER A 211 3.20 -16.65 2.06
CA SER A 211 3.55 -15.36 2.67
C SER A 211 5.05 -15.13 2.69
N GLY A 212 5.44 -13.87 2.51
CA GLY A 212 6.81 -13.43 2.71
C GLY A 212 7.10 -13.04 4.16
N LYS A 213 8.38 -12.92 4.51
CA LYS A 213 8.83 -12.68 5.89
C LYS A 213 8.32 -11.38 6.50
N ILE A 214 8.10 -10.34 5.69
CA ILE A 214 7.61 -9.04 6.18
C ILE A 214 6.12 -9.14 6.50
N HIS A 215 5.34 -9.87 5.71
CA HIS A 215 3.95 -10.16 6.00
C HIS A 215 3.80 -10.98 7.28
N ASP A 216 4.57 -12.07 7.44
CA ASP A 216 4.59 -12.89 8.66
C ASP A 216 4.87 -12.04 9.91
N LYS A 217 5.84 -11.11 9.81
CA LYS A 217 6.11 -10.16 10.89
C LYS A 217 4.90 -9.29 11.23
N GLY A 218 4.16 -8.82 10.22
CA GLY A 218 2.90 -8.07 10.40
C GLY A 218 1.88 -8.86 11.22
N VAL A 219 1.67 -10.14 10.90
CA VAL A 219 0.76 -11.04 11.63
C VAL A 219 1.20 -11.25 13.09
N LEU A 220 2.50 -11.37 13.34
CA LEU A 220 3.01 -11.46 14.72
C LEU A 220 2.79 -10.17 15.51
N ILE A 221 2.93 -9.01 14.87
CA ILE A 221 2.69 -7.71 15.49
C ILE A 221 1.22 -7.54 15.89
N LEU A 222 0.28 -7.84 14.99
CA LEU A 222 -1.15 -7.76 15.31
C LEU A 222 -1.55 -8.73 16.43
N SER A 223 -0.92 -9.92 16.47
CA SER A 223 -1.11 -10.88 17.56
C SER A 223 -0.61 -10.32 18.90
N GLY A 224 0.54 -9.62 18.88
CA GLY A 224 1.07 -8.91 20.03
C GLY A 224 0.14 -7.80 20.53
N TYR A 225 -0.44 -7.01 19.62
CA TYR A 225 -1.44 -5.99 19.95
C TYR A 225 -2.68 -6.60 20.62
N MET A 226 -3.22 -7.69 20.07
CA MET A 226 -4.37 -8.40 20.67
C MET A 226 -4.07 -8.90 22.09
N GLY A 227 -2.87 -9.46 22.28
CA GLY A 227 -2.41 -9.91 23.59
C GLY A 227 -2.30 -8.76 24.60
N TRP A 228 -1.69 -7.65 24.17
CA TRP A 228 -1.53 -6.46 25.00
C TRP A 228 -2.88 -5.81 25.36
N LYS A 229 -3.78 -5.66 24.42
CA LYS A 229 -5.06 -4.94 24.62
C LYS A 229 -6.07 -5.77 25.42
N TYR A 230 -6.13 -7.11 25.21
CA TYR A 230 -7.24 -7.94 25.74
C TYR A 230 -6.83 -9.07 26.67
N ALA A 231 -5.55 -9.45 26.77
CA ALA A 231 -5.12 -10.59 27.58
C ALA A 231 -4.41 -10.19 28.86
N GLN A 232 -4.92 -9.19 29.57
CA GLN A 232 -4.30 -8.73 30.83
C GLN A 232 -4.75 -9.60 32.04
N ASP A 233 -6.01 -10.04 32.02
CA ASP A 233 -6.59 -10.77 33.17
C ASP A 233 -6.80 -12.26 32.89
N TYR A 234 -6.78 -12.67 31.60
CA TYR A 234 -7.01 -14.05 31.17
C TYR A 234 -6.32 -14.31 29.83
N PRO A 235 -5.92 -15.55 29.54
CA PRO A 235 -5.24 -15.87 28.30
C PRO A 235 -6.17 -15.75 27.09
N LEU A 236 -5.62 -15.37 25.93
CA LEU A 236 -6.33 -15.44 24.66
C LEU A 236 -6.69 -16.90 24.34
N SER A 237 -7.94 -17.26 24.54
CA SER A 237 -8.47 -18.62 24.33
C SER A 237 -9.24 -18.72 23.02
N LEU A 238 -8.62 -18.24 21.93
CA LEU A 238 -9.21 -18.24 20.59
C LEU A 238 -8.30 -18.92 19.57
N SER A 239 -8.89 -19.38 18.51
CA SER A 239 -8.24 -19.59 17.22
C SER A 239 -8.91 -18.67 16.21
N ALA A 240 -8.12 -17.88 15.50
CA ALA A 240 -8.59 -16.99 14.45
C ALA A 240 -7.88 -17.34 13.15
N SER A 241 -8.65 -17.62 12.10
CA SER A 241 -8.10 -17.92 10.75
C SER A 241 -8.26 -16.67 9.89
N LEU A 242 -7.14 -16.12 9.45
CA LEU A 242 -7.04 -15.01 8.49
C LEU A 242 -6.73 -15.54 7.11
N CYS A 243 -7.37 -15.00 6.07
CA CYS A 243 -7.20 -15.43 4.68
C CYS A 243 -7.33 -14.25 3.71
N PHE A 244 -6.43 -14.18 2.75
CA PHE A 244 -6.57 -13.38 1.54
C PHE A 244 -7.29 -14.22 0.48
N GLU A 245 -8.60 -14.05 0.39
CA GLU A 245 -9.43 -14.87 -0.50
C GLU A 245 -8.98 -14.74 -1.96
N GLN A 246 -8.93 -15.88 -2.65
CA GLN A 246 -8.53 -15.95 -4.06
C GLN A 246 -7.14 -15.34 -4.35
N SER A 247 -6.23 -15.34 -3.38
CA SER A 247 -4.83 -14.97 -3.56
C SER A 247 -3.99 -16.24 -3.67
N TYR A 248 -3.53 -16.55 -4.87
CA TYR A 248 -2.71 -17.74 -5.17
C TYR A 248 -1.26 -17.39 -5.49
N GLU A 249 -0.98 -16.10 -5.56
CA GLU A 249 0.36 -15.51 -5.63
C GLU A 249 0.83 -15.18 -4.22
N GLY A 250 2.11 -15.05 -4.00
CA GLY A 250 2.64 -14.73 -2.67
C GLY A 250 2.17 -13.35 -2.17
N VAL A 251 1.87 -13.25 -0.87
CA VAL A 251 1.58 -11.98 -0.19
C VAL A 251 2.84 -11.51 0.51
N GLU A 252 3.31 -10.29 0.22
CA GLU A 252 4.50 -9.69 0.82
C GLU A 252 4.21 -8.29 1.34
N GLY A 253 4.97 -7.88 2.37
CA GLY A 253 4.79 -6.58 3.03
C GLY A 253 3.78 -6.61 4.17
N ASP A 254 3.90 -5.65 5.07
CA ASP A 254 3.05 -5.52 6.26
C ASP A 254 1.89 -4.53 6.08
N SER A 255 1.72 -3.97 4.88
CA SER A 255 0.74 -2.90 4.59
C SER A 255 -0.73 -3.33 4.68
N ALA A 256 -1.01 -4.62 4.89
CA ALA A 256 -2.35 -5.17 5.12
C ALA A 256 -2.61 -5.49 6.60
N SER A 257 -1.62 -5.37 7.50
CA SER A 257 -1.76 -5.82 8.89
C SER A 257 -2.87 -5.09 9.67
N SER A 258 -3.13 -3.81 9.36
CA SER A 258 -4.30 -3.12 9.92
C SER A 258 -5.62 -3.69 9.38
N THR A 259 -5.67 -4.05 8.10
CA THR A 259 -6.85 -4.64 7.45
C THR A 259 -7.19 -5.99 8.06
N GLU A 260 -6.17 -6.84 8.27
CA GLU A 260 -6.30 -8.13 8.94
C GLU A 260 -6.80 -7.97 10.38
N LEU A 261 -6.30 -6.96 11.10
CA LEU A 261 -6.73 -6.65 12.46
C LEU A 261 -8.19 -6.18 12.51
N TYR A 262 -8.64 -5.34 11.57
CA TYR A 262 -10.04 -4.94 11.47
C TYR A 262 -10.95 -6.14 11.20
N ALA A 263 -10.57 -7.04 10.30
CA ALA A 263 -11.33 -8.27 10.05
C ALA A 263 -11.44 -9.14 11.32
N LEU A 264 -10.36 -9.23 12.11
CA LEU A 264 -10.33 -9.97 13.38
C LEU A 264 -11.23 -9.32 14.43
N LEU A 265 -11.15 -8.00 14.63
CA LEU A 265 -11.98 -7.27 15.59
C LEU A 265 -13.47 -7.37 15.23
N SER A 266 -13.80 -7.23 13.94
CA SER A 266 -15.17 -7.41 13.44
C SER A 266 -15.69 -8.85 13.66
N SER A 267 -14.88 -9.85 13.37
CA SER A 267 -15.24 -11.26 13.61
C SER A 267 -15.50 -11.57 15.09
N LEU A 268 -14.69 -10.99 16.00
CA LEU A 268 -14.85 -11.18 17.45
C LEU A 268 -16.03 -10.40 18.01
N SER A 269 -16.21 -9.14 17.62
CA SER A 269 -17.32 -8.30 18.07
C SER A 269 -18.66 -8.66 17.44
N GLU A 270 -18.65 -9.41 16.33
CA GLU A 270 -19.80 -9.70 15.47
C GLU A 270 -20.44 -8.44 14.87
N VAL A 271 -19.70 -7.32 14.84
CA VAL A 271 -20.12 -6.06 14.22
C VAL A 271 -19.65 -6.05 12.76
N PRO A 272 -20.57 -5.84 11.81
CA PRO A 272 -20.22 -5.82 10.40
C PRO A 272 -19.39 -4.58 10.01
N ILE A 273 -18.64 -4.72 8.94
CA ILE A 273 -17.81 -3.68 8.32
C ILE A 273 -18.40 -3.29 6.97
N GLU A 274 -18.42 -1.98 6.70
CA GLU A 274 -18.79 -1.39 5.42
C GLU A 274 -17.86 -1.89 4.30
N GLN A 275 -18.40 -2.63 3.32
CA GLN A 275 -17.63 -3.20 2.22
C GLN A 275 -17.27 -2.18 1.13
N GLY A 276 -17.93 -1.04 1.13
CA GLY A 276 -17.58 0.10 0.27
C GLY A 276 -16.28 0.79 0.63
N ILE A 277 -15.68 0.50 1.80
CA ILE A 277 -14.44 1.11 2.25
C ILE A 277 -13.31 0.08 2.20
N ALA A 278 -12.34 0.29 1.31
CA ALA A 278 -11.11 -0.51 1.29
C ALA A 278 -10.05 0.09 2.23
N VAL A 279 -9.17 -0.77 2.74
CA VAL A 279 -8.20 -0.39 3.77
C VAL A 279 -6.78 -0.72 3.34
N THR A 280 -5.84 0.16 3.69
CA THR A 280 -4.41 -0.14 3.66
C THR A 280 -3.70 0.60 4.80
N GLY A 281 -2.80 -0.09 5.46
CA GLY A 281 -2.00 0.47 6.55
C GLY A 281 -1.23 -0.64 7.27
N SER A 282 -0.03 -0.35 7.73
CA SER A 282 0.70 -1.19 8.67
C SER A 282 0.34 -0.78 10.09
N VAL A 283 0.25 -1.73 11.01
CA VAL A 283 -0.02 -1.46 12.43
C VAL A 283 1.18 -1.86 13.29
N ASN A 284 1.47 -1.09 14.33
CA ASN A 284 2.45 -1.47 15.35
C ASN A 284 1.78 -2.10 16.59
N GLN A 285 2.59 -2.58 17.54
CA GLN A 285 2.09 -3.23 18.76
C GLN A 285 1.27 -2.33 19.69
N LYS A 286 1.26 -1.00 19.45
CA LYS A 286 0.46 -0.03 20.21
C LYS A 286 -0.86 0.33 19.53
N GLY A 287 -1.13 -0.23 18.35
CA GLY A 287 -2.31 0.12 17.56
C GLY A 287 -2.16 1.39 16.72
N GLU A 288 -0.93 1.95 16.60
CA GLU A 288 -0.67 3.10 15.73
C GLU A 288 -0.53 2.65 14.28
N ILE A 289 -1.16 3.39 13.36
CA ILE A 289 -1.12 3.13 11.92
C ILE A 289 0.11 3.77 11.30
N GLN A 290 0.90 2.96 10.61
CA GLN A 290 2.17 3.33 10.00
C GLN A 290 2.01 3.56 8.49
N PRO A 291 2.80 4.47 7.88
CA PRO A 291 2.74 4.77 6.46
C PRO A 291 3.16 3.56 5.61
N ILE A 292 2.61 3.50 4.40
CA ILE A 292 2.84 2.41 3.43
C ILE A 292 3.25 2.96 2.07
N GLY A 293 3.81 2.09 1.23
CA GLY A 293 4.13 2.39 -0.15
C GLY A 293 2.95 2.22 -1.11
N GLY A 294 2.99 2.93 -2.25
CA GLY A 294 2.05 2.76 -3.34
C GLY A 294 0.61 3.23 -3.04
N VAL A 295 0.46 4.22 -2.15
CA VAL A 295 -0.85 4.72 -1.71
C VAL A 295 -1.71 5.22 -2.88
N ASN A 296 -1.10 5.90 -3.85
CA ASN A 296 -1.82 6.43 -5.02
C ASN A 296 -2.40 5.30 -5.87
N GLN A 297 -1.58 4.30 -6.19
CA GLN A 297 -2.00 3.14 -6.97
C GLN A 297 -3.10 2.34 -6.26
N LYS A 298 -2.98 2.16 -4.94
CA LYS A 298 -3.97 1.46 -4.12
C LYS A 298 -5.33 2.16 -4.15
N ILE A 299 -5.36 3.48 -3.96
CA ILE A 299 -6.59 4.29 -4.02
C ILE A 299 -7.19 4.21 -5.42
N GLU A 300 -6.39 4.44 -6.46
CA GLU A 300 -6.84 4.45 -7.85
C GLU A 300 -7.36 3.08 -8.29
N GLY A 301 -6.70 2.00 -7.89
CA GLY A 301 -7.13 0.64 -8.20
C GLY A 301 -8.52 0.33 -7.64
N PHE A 302 -8.77 0.66 -6.36
CA PHE A 302 -10.10 0.45 -5.77
C PHE A 302 -11.16 1.39 -6.35
N PHE A 303 -10.81 2.66 -6.57
CA PHE A 303 -11.69 3.61 -7.24
C PHE A 303 -12.17 3.10 -8.61
N GLN A 304 -11.25 2.54 -9.43
CA GLN A 304 -11.62 2.00 -10.74
C GLN A 304 -12.60 0.80 -10.62
N VAL A 305 -12.43 -0.04 -9.61
CA VAL A 305 -13.36 -1.15 -9.34
C VAL A 305 -14.73 -0.61 -8.91
N CYS A 306 -14.78 0.37 -8.01
CA CYS A 306 -16.02 1.03 -7.60
C CYS A 306 -16.72 1.71 -8.79
N LYS A 307 -15.97 2.44 -9.61
CA LYS A 307 -16.49 3.09 -10.83
C LYS A 307 -17.09 2.09 -11.80
N ALA A 308 -16.42 0.95 -12.03
CA ALA A 308 -16.92 -0.10 -12.93
C ALA A 308 -18.16 -0.82 -12.42
N LYS A 309 -18.34 -0.94 -11.10
CA LYS A 309 -19.53 -1.52 -10.46
C LYS A 309 -20.63 -0.50 -10.19
N GLY A 310 -20.33 0.79 -10.26
CA GLY A 310 -21.23 1.92 -9.98
C GLY A 310 -20.85 2.62 -8.67
N LEU A 311 -20.56 3.93 -8.77
CA LEU A 311 -20.28 4.75 -7.58
C LEU A 311 -21.57 5.00 -6.79
N THR A 312 -21.57 4.68 -5.49
CA THR A 312 -22.71 4.86 -4.58
C THR A 312 -22.67 6.19 -3.82
N GLY A 313 -21.53 6.86 -3.78
CA GLY A 313 -21.32 8.07 -2.97
C GLY A 313 -20.91 7.77 -1.51
N THR A 314 -20.82 6.49 -1.11
CA THR A 314 -20.35 6.09 0.23
C THR A 314 -19.02 5.35 0.19
N GLN A 315 -18.53 5.03 -1.01
CA GLN A 315 -17.32 4.27 -1.23
C GLN A 315 -16.07 5.12 -0.98
N GLY A 316 -15.00 4.46 -0.53
CA GLY A 316 -13.75 5.15 -0.25
C GLY A 316 -12.59 4.24 0.10
N VAL A 317 -11.48 4.87 0.42
CA VAL A 317 -10.27 4.17 0.90
C VAL A 317 -9.79 4.78 2.20
N MET A 318 -9.51 3.92 3.17
CA MET A 318 -8.86 4.29 4.43
C MET A 318 -7.34 4.10 4.31
N ILE A 319 -6.61 5.16 4.65
CA ILE A 319 -5.15 5.23 4.55
C ILE A 319 -4.51 5.74 5.84
N PRO A 320 -3.22 5.47 6.07
CA PRO A 320 -2.48 6.10 7.16
C PRO A 320 -2.42 7.63 7.02
N GLN A 321 -2.66 8.38 8.09
CA GLN A 321 -2.59 9.84 8.09
C GLN A 321 -1.24 10.35 7.58
N ARG A 322 -0.16 9.65 7.89
CA ARG A 322 1.19 10.02 7.45
C ARG A 322 1.43 9.91 5.94
N ASN A 323 0.51 9.25 5.20
CA ASN A 323 0.55 9.19 3.74
C ASN A 323 -0.19 10.34 3.04
N LEU A 324 -0.80 11.28 3.76
CA LEU A 324 -1.48 12.42 3.12
C LEU A 324 -0.56 13.23 2.20
N LYS A 325 0.70 13.43 2.61
CA LYS A 325 1.71 14.13 1.78
C LYS A 325 2.14 13.37 0.52
N ASN A 326 1.83 12.08 0.45
CA ASN A 326 2.15 11.23 -0.70
C ASN A 326 1.04 11.20 -1.75
N LEU A 327 -0.11 11.83 -1.49
CA LEU A 327 -1.27 11.80 -2.40
C LEU A 327 -1.01 12.66 -3.64
N MET A 328 -0.82 11.99 -4.77
CA MET A 328 -0.70 12.56 -6.11
C MET A 328 -1.64 11.78 -7.05
N LEU A 329 -2.95 11.89 -6.79
CA LEU A 329 -3.98 11.09 -7.45
C LEU A 329 -4.27 11.58 -8.88
N ARG A 330 -4.82 10.68 -9.70
CA ARG A 330 -5.36 11.04 -11.03
C ARG A 330 -6.52 12.02 -10.88
N GLN A 331 -6.66 12.90 -11.87
CA GLN A 331 -7.68 13.96 -11.84
C GLN A 331 -9.09 13.41 -11.63
N GLU A 332 -9.44 12.30 -12.28
CA GLU A 332 -10.75 11.66 -12.13
C GLU A 332 -11.09 11.26 -10.68
N VAL A 333 -10.09 10.82 -9.90
CA VAL A 333 -10.29 10.49 -8.48
C VAL A 333 -10.47 11.77 -7.67
N VAL A 334 -9.65 12.79 -7.95
CA VAL A 334 -9.75 14.11 -7.29
C VAL A 334 -11.12 14.73 -7.53
N ASP A 335 -11.64 14.64 -8.76
CA ASP A 335 -12.95 15.19 -9.11
C ASP A 335 -14.08 14.39 -8.43
N ALA A 336 -14.00 13.07 -8.40
CA ALA A 336 -14.97 12.23 -7.69
C ALA A 336 -14.99 12.53 -6.18
N VAL A 337 -13.84 12.81 -5.57
CA VAL A 337 -13.76 13.20 -4.15
C VAL A 337 -14.38 14.59 -3.94
N LYS A 338 -14.07 15.57 -4.80
CA LYS A 338 -14.69 16.91 -4.75
C LYS A 338 -16.20 16.88 -4.90
N GLU A 339 -16.72 15.99 -5.72
CA GLU A 339 -18.15 15.79 -5.96
C GLU A 339 -18.84 14.96 -4.87
N GLY A 340 -18.11 14.47 -3.87
CA GLY A 340 -18.64 13.62 -2.81
C GLY A 340 -19.08 12.23 -3.26
N LYS A 341 -18.57 11.76 -4.40
CA LYS A 341 -18.86 10.43 -4.97
C LYS A 341 -17.91 9.34 -4.48
N PHE A 342 -16.76 9.73 -3.95
CA PHE A 342 -15.75 8.85 -3.41
C PHE A 342 -15.05 9.54 -2.25
N HIS A 343 -14.52 8.77 -1.29
CA HIS A 343 -13.97 9.33 -0.06
C HIS A 343 -12.56 8.79 0.24
N ILE A 344 -11.75 9.60 0.92
CA ILE A 344 -10.46 9.20 1.44
C ILE A 344 -10.47 9.48 2.94
N TYR A 345 -10.35 8.43 3.74
CA TYR A 345 -10.32 8.48 5.18
C TYR A 345 -8.88 8.33 5.66
N SER A 346 -8.41 9.27 6.48
CA SER A 346 -7.06 9.20 7.05
C SER A 346 -7.15 8.88 8.53
N VAL A 347 -6.39 7.89 8.99
CA VAL A 347 -6.41 7.41 10.37
C VAL A 347 -5.00 7.28 10.94
N SER A 348 -4.89 7.50 12.25
CA SER A 348 -3.64 7.36 13.02
C SER A 348 -3.63 6.12 13.89
N THR A 349 -4.79 5.60 14.28
CA THR A 349 -4.95 4.46 15.18
C THR A 349 -5.95 3.44 14.65
N ILE A 350 -5.86 2.22 15.19
CA ILE A 350 -6.84 1.15 14.92
C ILE A 350 -8.22 1.57 15.40
N ASP A 351 -8.30 2.26 16.52
CA ASP A 351 -9.59 2.66 17.12
C ASP A 351 -10.33 3.65 16.21
N GLU A 352 -9.65 4.68 15.69
CA GLU A 352 -10.23 5.59 14.68
C GLU A 352 -10.74 4.84 13.44
N GLY A 353 -9.99 3.85 12.98
CA GLY A 353 -10.33 3.11 11.77
C GLY A 353 -11.52 2.17 11.96
N ILE A 354 -11.62 1.46 13.09
CA ILE A 354 -12.75 0.56 13.32
C ILE A 354 -14.06 1.34 13.50
N GLU A 355 -14.01 2.55 14.07
CA GLU A 355 -15.18 3.43 14.18
C GLU A 355 -15.70 3.86 12.79
N ILE A 356 -14.80 4.23 11.87
CA ILE A 356 -15.18 4.59 10.49
C ILE A 356 -15.78 3.40 9.76
N LEU A 357 -15.20 2.20 9.94
CA LEU A 357 -15.62 0.99 9.23
C LEU A 357 -16.94 0.40 9.73
N THR A 358 -17.31 0.65 10.99
CA THR A 358 -18.47 0.02 11.63
C THR A 358 -19.56 0.99 12.06
N GLY A 359 -19.23 2.29 12.16
CA GLY A 359 -20.11 3.28 12.76
C GLY A 359 -20.29 3.12 14.27
N VAL A 360 -19.54 2.22 14.93
CA VAL A 360 -19.62 1.92 16.36
C VAL A 360 -18.35 2.42 17.05
N PRO A 361 -18.43 3.12 18.21
CA PRO A 361 -17.26 3.56 18.95
C PRO A 361 -16.31 2.41 19.31
N ALA A 362 -15.01 2.63 19.23
CA ALA A 362 -13.99 1.62 19.57
C ALA A 362 -14.05 1.28 21.07
N GLY A 363 -13.99 2.29 21.92
CA GLY A 363 -13.98 2.19 23.36
C GLY A 363 -12.57 2.26 23.96
N GLU A 364 -12.41 3.07 25.00
CA GLU A 364 -11.19 3.12 25.81
C GLU A 364 -11.37 2.37 27.12
N ARG A 365 -10.32 1.68 27.58
CA ARG A 365 -10.33 0.97 28.85
C ARG A 365 -10.39 1.96 30.00
N GLY A 366 -11.41 1.85 30.87
CA GLY A 366 -11.56 2.68 32.06
C GLY A 366 -10.55 2.35 33.16
N GLU A 367 -10.49 3.19 34.19
CA GLU A 367 -9.63 2.98 35.37
C GLU A 367 -9.97 1.68 36.13
N ASP A 368 -11.21 1.20 36.00
CA ASP A 368 -11.69 -0.06 36.56
C ASP A 368 -11.26 -1.29 35.73
N GLY A 369 -10.53 -1.08 34.64
CA GLY A 369 -10.04 -2.13 33.74
C GLY A 369 -11.09 -2.68 32.80
N THR A 370 -12.28 -2.06 32.68
CA THR A 370 -13.36 -2.49 31.77
C THR A 370 -13.47 -1.55 30.57
N PHE A 371 -14.09 -2.02 29.49
CA PHE A 371 -14.46 -1.20 28.35
C PHE A 371 -15.92 -0.74 28.48
N PRO A 372 -16.29 0.45 27.99
CA PRO A 372 -17.68 0.93 27.99
C PRO A 372 -18.58 -0.02 27.20
N GLU A 373 -19.80 -0.26 27.72
CA GLU A 373 -20.82 -1.06 27.03
C GLU A 373 -21.12 -0.47 25.63
N ASP A 374 -21.55 -1.33 24.71
CA ASP A 374 -21.89 -0.99 23.31
C ASP A 374 -20.72 -0.55 22.42
N THR A 375 -19.47 -0.64 22.89
CA THR A 375 -18.28 -0.40 22.09
C THR A 375 -17.73 -1.69 21.45
N ILE A 376 -16.90 -1.54 20.43
CA ILE A 376 -16.22 -2.68 19.75
C ILE A 376 -15.36 -3.45 20.76
N ASP A 377 -14.54 -2.74 21.52
CA ASP A 377 -13.62 -3.34 22.49
C ASP A 377 -14.34 -4.09 23.61
N TYR A 378 -15.47 -3.56 24.08
CA TYR A 378 -16.33 -4.27 25.02
C TYR A 378 -16.84 -5.61 24.46
N LYS A 379 -17.34 -5.60 23.23
CA LYS A 379 -17.85 -6.81 22.58
C LYS A 379 -16.75 -7.84 22.36
N VAL A 380 -15.55 -7.38 21.94
CA VAL A 380 -14.37 -8.24 21.77
C VAL A 380 -13.94 -8.84 23.10
N ASP A 381 -13.77 -8.02 24.15
CA ASP A 381 -13.36 -8.48 25.48
C ASP A 381 -14.35 -9.49 26.05
N ARG A 382 -15.65 -9.19 25.98
CA ARG A 382 -16.72 -10.11 26.40
C ARG A 382 -16.65 -11.45 25.66
N LYS A 383 -16.48 -11.44 24.34
CA LYS A 383 -16.37 -12.66 23.53
C LYS A 383 -15.16 -13.48 23.92
N LEU A 384 -14.02 -12.85 24.14
CA LEU A 384 -12.78 -13.52 24.56
C LEU A 384 -12.91 -14.14 25.97
N ARG A 385 -13.56 -13.43 26.91
CA ARG A 385 -13.88 -13.97 28.25
C ARG A 385 -14.81 -15.18 28.18
N GLU A 386 -15.85 -15.11 27.35
CA GLU A 386 -16.75 -16.23 27.10
C GLU A 386 -16.00 -17.45 26.55
N MET A 387 -15.12 -17.26 25.58
CA MET A 387 -14.28 -18.32 25.02
C MET A 387 -13.35 -18.93 26.07
N ALA A 388 -12.68 -18.10 26.87
CA ALA A 388 -11.80 -18.57 27.96
C ALA A 388 -12.57 -19.41 28.99
N ASN A 389 -13.77 -18.97 29.40
CA ASN A 389 -14.62 -19.70 30.35
C ASN A 389 -15.15 -21.03 29.78
N LYS A 390 -15.53 -21.06 28.49
CA LYS A 390 -15.95 -22.32 27.83
C LYS A 390 -14.78 -23.30 27.75
N LEU A 391 -13.57 -22.81 27.40
CA LEU A 391 -12.38 -23.64 27.32
C LEU A 391 -11.99 -24.20 28.70
N LYS A 392 -12.06 -23.38 29.73
CA LYS A 392 -11.81 -23.81 31.13
C LYS A 392 -12.76 -24.93 31.54
N ARG A 393 -14.06 -24.80 31.26
CA ARG A 393 -15.07 -25.82 31.56
C ARG A 393 -14.83 -27.12 30.77
N TYR A 394 -14.42 -27.04 29.52
CA TYR A 394 -14.16 -28.21 28.68
C TYR A 394 -12.98 -29.04 29.21
N TYR A 395 -11.96 -28.40 29.79
CA TYR A 395 -10.78 -29.08 30.34
C TYR A 395 -10.85 -29.34 31.86
N ALA A 396 -11.92 -28.90 32.52
CA ALA A 396 -12.14 -29.23 33.94
C ALA A 396 -12.36 -30.74 34.09
N PRO A 397 -11.76 -31.42 35.10
CA PRO A 397 -12.02 -32.84 35.35
C PRO A 397 -13.50 -33.07 35.67
N GLU A 398 -14.06 -34.18 35.12
CA GLU A 398 -15.42 -34.62 35.48
C GLU A 398 -15.46 -34.87 37.01
N GLY A 399 -16.09 -33.98 37.76
CA GLY A 399 -16.25 -34.11 39.24
C GLY A 399 -16.37 -32.80 40.01
N GLU A 400 -15.98 -31.67 39.45
CA GLU A 400 -16.08 -30.38 40.18
C GLU A 400 -17.44 -29.67 40.05
N ASP A 401 -18.24 -29.98 39.03
CA ASP A 401 -19.55 -29.33 38.77
C ASP A 401 -20.67 -29.80 39.69
N GLU A 402 -20.54 -30.96 40.40
CA GLU A 402 -21.51 -31.44 41.40
C GLU A 402 -21.36 -30.76 42.77
N GLY A 403 -20.16 -30.22 43.09
CA GLY A 403 -19.89 -29.57 44.37
C GLY A 403 -20.52 -28.16 44.52
N GLU A 404 -20.64 -27.40 43.44
CA GLU A 404 -21.24 -26.05 43.47
C GLU A 404 -22.80 -26.07 43.47
N LYS A 405 -23.40 -27.07 42.82
CA LYS A 405 -24.87 -27.23 42.85
C LYS A 405 -25.38 -27.65 44.22
N LYS A 406 -24.59 -28.40 45.00
CA LYS A 406 -24.95 -28.78 46.38
C LYS A 406 -24.80 -27.66 47.40
N LYS A 407 -23.95 -26.66 47.17
CA LYS A 407 -23.81 -25.50 48.06
C LYS A 407 -24.88 -24.42 47.84
N LYS A 408 -25.54 -24.36 46.69
CA LYS A 408 -26.62 -23.41 46.40
C LYS A 408 -28.02 -23.95 46.76
N SER A 409 -28.16 -25.24 47.13
CA SER A 409 -29.43 -25.84 47.56
C SER A 409 -29.53 -26.02 49.09
N SER A 410 -28.52 -25.56 49.85
CA SER A 410 -28.46 -25.65 51.31
C SER A 410 -28.25 -24.31 52.03
N SER A 411 -28.64 -23.18 51.36
CA SER A 411 -28.73 -21.84 51.98
C SER A 411 -30.12 -21.29 51.82
#